data_7cf62c6d34848165cea62c6bffd10580
#
_entry.id   7cf62c6d34848165cea62c6bffd10580
#
_cell.length_a   1.000
_cell.length_b   1.000
_cell.length_c   1.000
_cell.angle_alpha   90.00
_cell.angle_beta   90.00
_cell.angle_gamma   90.00
#
_symmetry.space_group_name_H-M   'P 1'
#
loop_
_entity.id
_entity.type
_entity.pdbx_description
1 polymer ?
#
loop_
_entity_poly.entity_id
_entity_poly.type
_entity_poly.pdbx_seq_one_letter_code
_entity_poly.pdbx_strand_id
1 'polypeptide(L)'
;MAVFFTAGVAPAFFSSKMLSLFGGETSLYSRAYAGAANIIILERYYYWNYACGAIAFGHLLYEWLYGKELISRFKPGLLVVLCSLNIINGAFLMPQMKQFHFQKYDLKYTPTQREAAANSFKALHGISWGINLIVVGGICVYFYFVANQPIEQRFVIRNKIRY
;
A
#
# COMPACT_ATOMS: atom_id res chain seq x y z
N MET A 1 9.20 0.34 1.12
CA MET A 1 8.17 0.59 2.16
C MET A 1 7.20 -0.59 2.28
N ALA A 2 6.43 -0.98 1.24
CA ALA A 2 5.43 -2.07 1.35
C ALA A 2 6.01 -3.39 1.85
N VAL A 3 7.12 -3.85 1.28
CA VAL A 3 7.80 -5.09 1.69
C VAL A 3 8.27 -5.02 3.14
N PHE A 4 8.88 -3.90 3.56
CA PHE A 4 9.31 -3.70 4.94
C PHE A 4 8.14 -3.73 5.92
N PHE A 5 7.00 -3.09 5.55
CA PHE A 5 5.81 -3.12 6.39
C PHE A 5 5.25 -4.54 6.52
N THR A 6 5.10 -5.26 5.41
CA THR A 6 4.50 -6.59 5.39
C THR A 6 5.39 -7.66 6.03
N ALA A 7 6.69 -7.63 5.77
CA ALA A 7 7.63 -8.64 6.26
C ALA A 7 8.24 -8.32 7.64
N GLY A 8 8.32 -7.03 7.99
CA GLY A 8 8.96 -6.59 9.23
C GLY A 8 7.97 -6.07 10.28
N VAL A 9 7.24 -5.01 9.93
CA VAL A 9 6.43 -4.28 10.92
C VAL A 9 5.21 -5.09 11.37
N ALA A 10 4.43 -5.62 10.43
CA ALA A 10 3.20 -6.34 10.77
C ALA A 10 3.47 -7.59 11.63
N PRO A 11 4.43 -8.48 11.30
CA PRO A 11 4.77 -9.61 12.17
C PRO A 11 5.30 -9.19 13.53
N ALA A 12 6.05 -8.07 13.64
CA ALA A 12 6.58 -7.59 14.90
C ALA A 12 5.48 -7.26 15.92
N PHE A 13 4.34 -6.69 15.47
CA PHE A 13 3.19 -6.40 16.34
C PHE A 13 2.54 -7.65 16.93
N PHE A 14 2.65 -8.80 16.28
CA PHE A 14 2.10 -10.07 16.74
C PHE A 14 3.17 -10.99 17.34
N SER A 15 4.38 -10.48 17.56
CA SER A 15 5.43 -11.24 18.27
C SER A 15 5.10 -11.41 19.75
N SER A 16 5.59 -12.50 20.35
CA SER A 16 5.40 -12.79 21.78
C SER A 16 5.81 -11.61 22.68
N LYS A 17 6.91 -10.92 22.32
CA LYS A 17 7.40 -9.74 23.06
C LYS A 17 6.42 -8.58 23.01
N MET A 18 5.81 -8.31 21.85
CA MET A 18 4.84 -7.22 21.72
C MET A 18 3.51 -7.59 22.41
N LEU A 19 3.04 -8.82 22.24
CA LEU A 19 1.81 -9.28 22.89
C LEU A 19 1.94 -9.28 24.42
N SER A 20 3.12 -9.55 24.98
CA SER A 20 3.36 -9.49 26.44
C SER A 20 3.18 -8.07 26.99
N LEU A 21 3.48 -7.02 26.22
CA LEU A 21 3.24 -5.63 26.60
C LEU A 21 1.76 -5.28 26.70
N PHE A 22 0.91 -6.01 25.99
CA PHE A 22 -0.54 -5.80 25.96
C PHE A 22 -1.32 -6.81 26.86
N GLY A 23 -0.65 -7.50 27.77
CA GLY A 23 -1.32 -8.41 28.73
C GLY A 23 -1.14 -9.90 28.44
N GLY A 24 -0.19 -10.28 27.55
CA GLY A 24 0.19 -11.65 27.27
C GLY A 24 -0.49 -12.29 26.06
N GLU A 25 0.07 -13.40 25.58
CA GLU A 25 -0.37 -14.08 24.34
C GLU A 25 -1.79 -14.66 24.43
N THR A 26 -2.21 -15.07 25.61
CA THR A 26 -3.50 -15.70 25.87
C THR A 26 -4.65 -14.69 26.00
N SER A 27 -4.34 -13.41 26.19
CA SER A 27 -5.36 -12.37 26.33
C SER A 27 -6.01 -12.02 25.00
N LEU A 28 -7.33 -12.03 24.93
CA LEU A 28 -8.10 -11.58 23.78
C LEU A 28 -7.79 -10.10 23.45
N TYR A 29 -7.57 -9.30 24.47
CA TYR A 29 -7.29 -7.87 24.33
C TYR A 29 -5.90 -7.57 23.77
N SER A 30 -4.89 -8.39 24.05
CA SER A 30 -3.54 -8.17 23.52
C SER A 30 -3.51 -8.21 22.00
N ARG A 31 -4.20 -9.16 21.38
CA ARG A 31 -4.34 -9.26 19.92
C ARG A 31 -5.20 -8.12 19.33
N ALA A 32 -6.23 -7.68 20.06
CA ALA A 32 -7.04 -6.55 19.65
C ALA A 32 -6.22 -5.25 19.62
N TYR A 33 -5.42 -4.97 20.66
CA TYR A 33 -4.56 -3.78 20.72
C TYR A 33 -3.40 -3.85 19.70
N ALA A 34 -2.75 -5.00 19.54
CA ALA A 34 -1.73 -5.18 18.51
C ALA A 34 -2.28 -4.90 17.09
N GLY A 35 -3.47 -5.42 16.81
CA GLY A 35 -4.15 -5.15 15.53
C GLY A 35 -4.56 -3.69 15.37
N ALA A 36 -5.06 -3.03 16.42
CA ALA A 36 -5.39 -1.60 16.38
C ALA A 36 -4.15 -0.73 16.13
N ALA A 37 -3.03 -1.02 16.82
CA ALA A 37 -1.77 -0.33 16.59
C ALA A 37 -1.26 -0.51 15.15
N ASN A 38 -1.34 -1.74 14.62
CA ASN A 38 -0.97 -2.03 13.24
C ASN A 38 -1.84 -1.25 12.24
N ILE A 39 -3.14 -1.10 12.51
CA ILE A 39 -4.07 -0.31 11.69
C ILE A 39 -3.65 1.17 11.62
N ILE A 40 -3.26 1.78 12.75
CA ILE A 40 -2.80 3.18 12.79
C ILE A 40 -1.56 3.37 11.92
N ILE A 41 -0.60 2.45 11.96
CA ILE A 41 0.60 2.52 11.14
C ILE A 41 0.26 2.32 9.66
N LEU A 42 -0.67 1.42 9.36
CA LEU A 42 -1.14 1.16 8.01
C LEU A 42 -1.85 2.38 7.41
N GLU A 43 -2.65 3.11 8.18
CA GLU A 43 -3.24 4.39 7.76
C GLU A 43 -2.15 5.39 7.35
N ARG A 44 -1.10 5.56 8.17
CA ARG A 44 0.03 6.44 7.84
C ARG A 44 0.79 5.98 6.58
N TYR A 45 0.96 4.68 6.40
CA TYR A 45 1.54 4.11 5.21
C TYR A 45 0.77 4.49 3.94
N TYR A 46 -0.58 4.46 3.94
CA TYR A 46 -1.39 4.88 2.79
C TYR A 46 -1.26 6.37 2.50
N TYR A 47 -1.19 7.25 3.50
CA TYR A 47 -0.93 8.67 3.26
C TYR A 47 0.39 8.90 2.54
N TRP A 48 1.46 8.21 2.92
CA TRP A 48 2.73 8.28 2.23
C TRP A 48 2.66 7.74 0.80
N ASN A 49 1.93 6.66 0.58
CA ASN A 49 1.71 6.13 -0.77
C ASN A 49 0.97 7.12 -1.67
N TYR A 50 -0.03 7.82 -1.16
CA TYR A 50 -0.75 8.85 -1.91
C TYR A 50 0.16 10.04 -2.24
N ALA A 51 0.98 10.49 -1.31
CA ALA A 51 1.96 11.54 -1.54
C ALA A 51 2.99 11.14 -2.63
N CYS A 52 3.54 9.92 -2.55
CA CYS A 52 4.44 9.40 -3.59
C CYS A 52 3.74 9.27 -4.95
N GLY A 53 2.48 8.83 -4.98
CA GLY A 53 1.67 8.77 -6.19
C GLY A 53 1.47 10.14 -6.81
N ALA A 54 1.13 11.16 -6.00
CA ALA A 54 0.97 12.54 -6.46
C ALA A 54 2.27 13.11 -7.05
N ILE A 55 3.42 12.86 -6.42
CA ILE A 55 4.74 13.27 -6.92
C ILE A 55 5.04 12.58 -8.26
N ALA A 56 4.79 11.27 -8.37
CA ALA A 56 5.01 10.53 -9.60
C ALA A 56 4.12 11.04 -10.75
N PHE A 57 2.86 11.36 -10.45
CA PHE A 57 1.95 11.99 -11.42
C PHE A 57 2.42 13.38 -11.83
N GLY A 58 2.85 14.20 -10.88
CA GLY A 58 3.40 15.53 -11.15
C GLY A 58 4.62 15.46 -12.06
N HIS A 59 5.53 14.50 -11.81
CA HIS A 59 6.69 14.26 -12.67
C HIS A 59 6.27 13.84 -14.10
N LEU A 60 5.32 12.90 -14.21
CA LEU A 60 4.81 12.46 -15.50
C LEU A 60 4.13 13.59 -16.26
N LEU A 61 3.34 14.43 -15.57
CA LEU A 61 2.69 15.60 -16.16
C LEU A 61 3.72 16.62 -16.65
N TYR A 62 4.78 16.85 -15.87
CA TYR A 62 5.89 17.70 -16.26
C TYR A 62 6.59 17.18 -17.54
N GLU A 63 6.90 15.87 -17.59
CA GLU A 63 7.46 15.26 -18.80
C GLU A 63 6.53 15.40 -20.01
N TRP A 64 5.21 15.24 -19.81
CA TRP A 64 4.22 15.36 -20.87
C TRP A 64 4.08 16.80 -21.40
N LEU A 65 4.12 17.82 -20.53
CA LEU A 65 3.96 19.22 -20.90
C LEU A 65 5.23 19.80 -21.52
N TYR A 66 6.40 19.44 -21.01
CA TYR A 66 7.67 20.04 -21.40
C TYR A 66 8.56 19.10 -22.22
N GLY A 67 8.34 17.79 -22.15
CA GLY A 67 9.03 16.80 -22.97
C GLY A 67 8.42 16.76 -24.38
N LYS A 68 9.18 17.16 -25.39
CA LYS A 68 8.77 17.09 -26.80
C LYS A 68 8.77 15.67 -27.38
N GLU A 69 9.05 14.66 -26.57
CA GLU A 69 9.17 13.28 -27.01
C GLU A 69 7.87 12.51 -26.76
N LEU A 70 7.58 11.56 -27.67
CA LEU A 70 6.46 10.64 -27.55
C LEU A 70 6.67 9.74 -26.31
N ILE A 71 6.08 10.14 -25.18
CA ILE A 71 6.04 9.29 -24.01
C ILE A 71 5.30 8.01 -24.39
N SER A 72 5.98 6.87 -24.24
CA SER A 72 5.34 5.56 -24.43
C SER A 72 4.07 5.52 -23.59
N ARG A 73 2.91 5.30 -24.21
CA ARG A 73 1.59 5.23 -23.53
C ARG A 73 1.52 4.21 -22.40
N PHE A 74 2.47 3.27 -22.39
CA PHE A 74 2.55 2.23 -21.37
C PHE A 74 2.91 2.81 -19.99
N LYS A 75 3.87 3.75 -19.89
CA LYS A 75 4.30 4.33 -18.60
C LYS A 75 3.18 5.05 -17.87
N PRO A 76 2.45 6.00 -18.47
CA PRO A 76 1.33 6.66 -17.81
C PRO A 76 0.20 5.69 -17.49
N GLY A 77 -0.11 4.74 -18.38
CA GLY A 77 -1.13 3.75 -18.15
C GLY A 77 -0.82 2.87 -16.92
N LEU A 78 0.42 2.38 -16.81
CA LEU A 78 0.87 1.60 -15.66
C LEU A 78 0.77 2.41 -14.36
N LEU A 79 1.22 3.67 -14.37
CA LEU A 79 1.16 4.54 -13.19
C LEU A 79 -0.29 4.78 -12.74
N VAL A 80 -1.21 5.05 -13.69
CA VAL A 80 -2.64 5.21 -13.40
C VAL A 80 -3.20 3.94 -12.73
N VAL A 81 -2.90 2.77 -13.27
CA VAL A 81 -3.36 1.49 -12.69
C VAL A 81 -2.81 1.30 -11.27
N LEU A 82 -1.52 1.53 -11.04
CA LEU A 82 -0.90 1.38 -9.72
C LEU A 82 -1.50 2.35 -8.70
N CYS A 83 -1.73 3.61 -9.07
CA CYS A 83 -2.36 4.58 -8.19
C CYS A 83 -3.82 4.22 -7.90
N SER A 84 -4.58 3.76 -8.90
CA SER A 84 -5.96 3.31 -8.71
C SER A 84 -6.04 2.13 -7.74
N LEU A 85 -5.15 1.15 -7.86
CA LEU A 85 -5.07 0.01 -6.93
C LEU A 85 -4.74 0.46 -5.50
N ASN A 86 -3.83 1.43 -5.33
CA ASN A 86 -3.54 2.00 -4.01
C ASN A 86 -4.73 2.74 -3.41
N ILE A 87 -5.47 3.51 -4.22
CA ILE A 87 -6.69 4.22 -3.78
C ILE A 87 -7.76 3.20 -3.37
N ILE A 88 -8.01 2.18 -4.17
CA ILE A 88 -8.98 1.14 -3.84
C ILE A 88 -8.60 0.46 -2.51
N ASN A 89 -7.35 0.10 -2.34
CA ASN A 89 -6.87 -0.57 -1.14
C ASN A 89 -6.97 0.33 0.11
N GLY A 90 -6.49 1.57 0.04
CA GLY A 90 -6.45 2.47 1.19
C GLY A 90 -7.76 3.19 1.48
N ALA A 91 -8.55 3.58 0.47
CA ALA A 91 -9.79 4.33 0.68
C ALA A 91 -11.03 3.45 0.84
N PHE A 92 -11.04 2.23 0.27
CA PHE A 92 -12.21 1.35 0.32
C PHE A 92 -11.99 0.10 1.17
N LEU A 93 -10.89 -0.65 0.99
CA LEU A 93 -10.68 -1.88 1.74
C LEU A 93 -10.28 -1.62 3.19
N MET A 94 -9.40 -0.64 3.40
CA MET A 94 -8.87 -0.33 4.73
C MET A 94 -9.95 0.06 5.76
N PRO A 95 -10.91 0.96 5.47
CA PRO A 95 -11.99 1.28 6.39
C PRO A 95 -12.85 0.06 6.75
N GLN A 96 -13.15 -0.81 5.77
CA GLN A 96 -13.92 -2.03 6.01
C GLN A 96 -13.13 -3.02 6.88
N MET A 97 -11.84 -3.22 6.62
CA MET A 97 -10.98 -4.05 7.47
C MET A 97 -10.92 -3.53 8.90
N LYS A 98 -10.82 -2.21 9.08
CA LYS A 98 -10.87 -1.55 10.38
C LYS A 98 -12.17 -1.85 11.12
N GLN A 99 -13.30 -1.70 10.44
CA GLN A 99 -14.62 -2.00 11.00
C GLN A 99 -14.75 -3.46 11.44
N PHE A 100 -14.39 -4.41 10.58
CA PHE A 100 -14.45 -5.84 10.91
C PHE A 100 -13.45 -6.23 11.99
N HIS A 101 -12.28 -5.59 12.05
CA HIS A 101 -11.33 -5.80 13.14
C HIS A 101 -11.93 -5.42 14.49
N PHE A 102 -12.55 -4.24 14.63
CA PHE A 102 -13.19 -3.84 15.88
C PHE A 102 -14.40 -4.72 16.21
N GLN A 103 -15.25 -5.03 15.23
CA GLN A 103 -16.42 -5.88 15.41
C GLN A 103 -16.05 -7.28 15.93
N LYS A 104 -14.95 -7.85 15.46
CA LYS A 104 -14.43 -9.16 15.91
C LYS A 104 -14.15 -9.20 17.41
N TYR A 105 -13.67 -8.10 18.00
CA TYR A 105 -13.24 -8.05 19.40
C TYR A 105 -14.25 -7.37 20.33
N ASP A 106 -15.29 -6.73 19.82
CA ASP A 106 -16.30 -6.02 20.61
C ASP A 106 -17.32 -7.02 21.20
N LEU A 107 -17.43 -7.01 22.53
CA LEU A 107 -18.34 -7.89 23.28
C LEU A 107 -19.84 -7.55 23.09
N LYS A 108 -20.16 -6.41 22.45
CA LYS A 108 -21.55 -6.05 22.11
C LYS A 108 -22.15 -6.96 21.04
N TYR A 109 -21.29 -7.59 20.22
CA TYR A 109 -21.73 -8.49 19.15
C TYR A 109 -21.83 -9.93 19.63
N THR A 110 -22.80 -10.66 19.07
CA THR A 110 -22.95 -12.09 19.35
C THR A 110 -21.72 -12.90 18.88
N PRO A 111 -21.46 -14.08 19.46
CA PRO A 111 -20.34 -14.93 19.02
C PRO A 111 -20.37 -15.22 17.50
N THR A 112 -21.55 -15.47 16.93
CA THR A 112 -21.73 -15.73 15.50
C THR A 112 -21.37 -14.50 14.66
N GLN A 113 -21.76 -13.29 15.08
CA GLN A 113 -21.43 -12.06 14.38
C GLN A 113 -19.93 -11.76 14.44
N ARG A 114 -19.27 -12.03 15.58
CA ARG A 114 -17.82 -11.87 15.73
C ARG A 114 -17.05 -12.84 14.84
N GLU A 115 -17.53 -14.06 14.69
CA GLU A 115 -16.93 -15.05 13.79
C GLU A 115 -17.11 -14.65 12.33
N ALA A 116 -18.29 -14.19 11.92
CA ALA A 116 -18.54 -13.65 10.58
C ALA A 116 -17.63 -12.46 10.28
N ALA A 117 -17.45 -11.53 11.22
CA ALA A 117 -16.54 -10.39 11.08
C ALA A 117 -15.08 -10.85 10.97
N ALA A 118 -14.66 -11.89 11.71
CA ALA A 118 -13.31 -12.45 11.60
C ALA A 118 -13.05 -13.06 10.23
N ASN A 119 -14.01 -13.76 9.65
CA ASN A 119 -13.91 -14.33 8.31
C ASN A 119 -13.88 -13.26 7.23
N SER A 120 -14.72 -12.23 7.34
CA SER A 120 -14.72 -11.07 6.44
C SER A 120 -13.41 -10.30 6.50
N PHE A 121 -12.89 -10.06 7.71
CA PHE A 121 -11.57 -9.43 7.89
C PHE A 121 -10.46 -10.24 7.21
N LYS A 122 -10.43 -11.57 7.40
CA LYS A 122 -9.43 -12.45 6.78
C LYS A 122 -9.49 -12.41 5.26
N ALA A 123 -10.68 -12.43 4.68
CA ALA A 123 -10.87 -12.34 3.23
C ALA A 123 -10.38 -10.99 2.67
N LEU A 124 -10.82 -9.87 3.26
CA LEU A 124 -10.38 -8.53 2.83
C LEU A 124 -8.88 -8.32 3.02
N HIS A 125 -8.32 -8.84 4.11
CA HIS A 125 -6.88 -8.78 4.35
C HIS A 125 -6.10 -9.55 3.27
N GLY A 126 -6.56 -10.72 2.87
CA GLY A 126 -5.98 -11.49 1.76
C GLY A 126 -6.02 -10.74 0.43
N ILE A 127 -7.17 -10.11 0.10
CA ILE A 127 -7.33 -9.29 -1.10
C ILE A 127 -6.36 -8.09 -1.05
N SER A 128 -6.32 -7.36 0.07
CA SER A 128 -5.43 -6.22 0.28
C SER A 128 -3.95 -6.61 0.10
N TRP A 129 -3.55 -7.77 0.63
CA TRP A 129 -2.20 -8.30 0.48
C TRP A 129 -1.87 -8.62 -0.98
N GLY A 130 -2.79 -9.26 -1.70
CA GLY A 130 -2.66 -9.54 -3.14
C GLY A 130 -2.48 -8.26 -3.96
N ILE A 131 -3.31 -7.23 -3.71
CA ILE A 131 -3.19 -5.92 -4.35
C ILE A 131 -1.81 -5.31 -4.07
N ASN A 132 -1.31 -5.35 -2.84
CA ASN A 132 0.01 -4.82 -2.50
C ASN A 132 1.15 -5.54 -3.25
N LEU A 133 1.06 -6.85 -3.44
CA LEU A 133 2.04 -7.59 -4.24
C LEU A 133 2.03 -7.15 -5.71
N ILE A 134 0.84 -6.97 -6.29
CA ILE A 134 0.70 -6.46 -7.66
C ILE A 134 1.30 -5.06 -7.78
N VAL A 135 1.04 -4.18 -6.81
CA VAL A 135 1.60 -2.83 -6.79
C VAL A 135 3.13 -2.87 -6.70
N VAL A 136 3.71 -3.68 -5.83
CA VAL A 136 5.18 -3.82 -5.70
C VAL A 136 5.78 -4.34 -7.02
N GLY A 137 5.21 -5.40 -7.61
CA GLY A 137 5.63 -5.92 -8.90
C GLY A 137 5.54 -4.89 -10.02
N GLY A 138 4.43 -4.16 -10.06
CA GLY A 138 4.21 -3.08 -11.03
C GLY A 138 5.20 -1.92 -10.90
N ILE A 139 5.57 -1.56 -9.66
CA ILE A 139 6.62 -0.56 -9.40
C ILE A 139 7.98 -1.05 -9.93
N CYS A 140 8.34 -2.31 -9.71
CA CYS A 140 9.57 -2.90 -10.27
C CYS A 140 9.58 -2.84 -11.78
N VAL A 141 8.47 -3.19 -12.42
CA VAL A 141 8.30 -3.10 -13.88
C VAL A 141 8.42 -1.65 -14.36
N TYR A 142 7.79 -0.70 -13.66
CA TYR A 142 7.89 0.73 -13.98
C TYR A 142 9.34 1.21 -13.94
N PHE A 143 10.08 0.90 -12.87
CA PHE A 143 11.49 1.24 -12.75
C PHE A 143 12.36 0.60 -13.83
N TYR A 144 12.08 -0.66 -14.19
CA TYR A 144 12.78 -1.32 -15.29
C TYR A 144 12.63 -0.53 -16.60
N PHE A 145 11.42 -0.09 -16.94
CA PHE A 145 11.19 0.70 -18.16
C PHE A 145 11.79 2.11 -18.10
N VAL A 146 11.88 2.71 -16.91
CA VAL A 146 12.53 4.01 -16.72
C VAL A 146 14.05 3.87 -16.83
N ALA A 147 14.64 2.82 -16.27
CA ALA A 147 16.08 2.58 -16.29
C ALA A 147 16.61 2.19 -17.70
N ASN A 148 15.82 1.44 -18.46
CA ASN A 148 16.20 0.93 -19.80
C ASN A 148 15.76 1.85 -20.94
N GLN A 149 15.69 3.17 -20.73
CA GLN A 149 15.49 4.10 -21.86
C GLN A 149 16.70 4.06 -22.80
N PRO A 150 16.49 4.06 -24.12
CA PRO A 150 17.58 4.12 -25.11
C PRO A 150 18.49 5.30 -24.84
N ILE A 151 19.81 5.09 -24.94
CA ILE A 151 20.84 6.09 -24.63
C ILE A 151 20.67 7.35 -25.50
N GLU A 152 20.19 7.20 -26.73
CA GLU A 152 19.90 8.31 -27.64
C GLU A 152 18.90 9.33 -27.06
N GLN A 153 17.86 8.87 -26.36
CA GLN A 153 16.90 9.77 -25.72
C GLN A 153 17.52 10.55 -24.55
N ARG A 154 18.47 9.97 -23.81
CA ARG A 154 19.18 10.66 -22.72
C ARG A 154 20.08 11.80 -23.21
N PHE A 155 20.69 11.68 -24.39
CA PHE A 155 21.55 12.71 -24.96
C PHE A 155 20.77 13.89 -25.57
N VAL A 156 19.61 13.64 -26.14
CA VAL A 156 18.76 14.69 -26.72
C VAL A 156 18.23 15.63 -25.62
N ILE A 157 17.82 15.09 -24.48
CA ILE A 157 17.36 15.88 -23.32
C ILE A 157 18.51 16.76 -22.81
N ARG A 158 19.71 16.23 -22.67
CA ARG A 158 20.89 16.95 -22.14
C ARG A 158 21.34 18.11 -23.04
N ASN A 159 21.18 17.98 -24.34
CA ASN A 159 21.56 19.03 -25.29
C ASN A 159 20.51 20.15 -25.42
N LYS A 160 19.21 19.85 -25.11
CA LYS A 160 18.15 20.89 -25.13
C LYS A 160 18.13 21.81 -23.91
N ILE A 161 18.75 21.42 -22.79
CA ILE A 161 18.85 22.25 -21.58
C ILE A 161 19.98 23.31 -21.70
N ARG A 162 20.78 23.26 -22.78
CA ARG A 162 21.93 24.17 -22.98
C ARG A 162 21.65 25.40 -23.89
N TYR A 163 20.40 25.61 -24.33
CA TYR A 163 20.03 26.78 -25.14
C TYR A 163 18.89 27.59 -24.51
#